data_b0244d20c247e8f87008bb4c301b181e
#
_entry.id   b0244d20c247e8f87008bb4c301b181e
#
_cell.length_a   1.000
_cell.length_b   1.000
_cell.length_c   1.000
_cell.angle_alpha   90.00
_cell.angle_beta   90.00
_cell.angle_gamma   90.00
#
_symmetry.space_group_name_H-M   'P 1'
#
loop_
_entity.id
_entity.type
_entity.pdbx_description
1 polymer ?
#
loop_
_entity_poly.entity_id
_entity_poly.type
_entity_poly.pdbx_seq_one_letter_code
_entity_poly.pdbx_strand_id
1 'polypeptide(L)'
;NEELVEGKKASGIRLQSGEIKSADLIVFDADPPKVYRDLIPAKHRSKWTDKRLGRLSFSMGLFVWYFGTSRSYPGVEHHTIIMGKAFKELLKDIYGRKILSDDLSLYLHRPSATDPSMAPKDGDAFYVLAPVPNKLANIDWREAGERIRMQVQTQLEKTLLPGLGDCLKVSHFVTPDDFEGKFNTLWGLSLIHISEPTRPSQI
;
A
#
# COMPACT_ATOMS: atom_id res chain seq x y z
N ASN A 1 0.55 13.10 17.93
CA ASN A 1 -0.69 13.84 18.23
C ASN A 1 -1.52 13.00 19.20
N GLU A 2 -2.30 13.63 20.03
CA GLU A 2 -3.18 12.97 21.02
C GLU A 2 -4.53 13.68 20.98
N GLU A 3 -5.62 12.91 21.04
CA GLU A 3 -6.96 13.46 21.17
C GLU A 3 -7.18 13.93 22.62
N LEU A 4 -7.72 15.12 22.79
CA LEU A 4 -8.12 15.66 24.09
C LEU A 4 -9.59 15.30 24.35
N VAL A 5 -9.85 14.66 25.50
CA VAL A 5 -11.18 14.20 25.88
C VAL A 5 -11.58 14.77 27.24
N GLU A 6 -12.69 15.49 27.29
CA GLU A 6 -13.32 15.98 28.49
C GLU A 6 -14.59 15.16 28.78
N GLY A 7 -14.53 14.35 29.83
CA GLY A 7 -15.58 13.39 30.12
C GLY A 7 -15.68 12.29 29.08
N LYS A 8 -16.73 12.39 28.20
CA LYS A 8 -16.96 11.48 27.07
C LYS A 8 -16.96 12.19 25.72
N LYS A 9 -16.56 13.47 25.68
CA LYS A 9 -16.59 14.30 24.47
C LYS A 9 -15.17 14.67 24.08
N ALA A 10 -14.86 14.53 22.79
CA ALA A 10 -13.62 15.07 22.23
C ALA A 10 -13.69 16.61 22.27
N SER A 11 -12.62 17.26 22.73
CA SER A 11 -12.54 18.73 22.87
C SER A 11 -11.43 19.35 22.02
N GLY A 12 -10.56 18.52 21.42
CA GLY A 12 -9.45 19.02 20.62
C GLY A 12 -8.41 17.95 20.35
N ILE A 13 -7.30 18.39 19.77
CA ILE A 13 -6.12 17.57 19.50
C ILE A 13 -4.87 18.27 20.03
N ARG A 14 -3.90 17.49 20.48
CA ARG A 14 -2.54 17.95 20.80
C ARG A 14 -1.61 17.58 19.65
N LEU A 15 -0.96 18.55 19.07
CA LEU A 15 0.05 18.36 18.02
C LEU A 15 1.38 17.84 18.62
N GLN A 16 2.28 17.34 17.78
CA GLN A 16 3.63 16.93 18.20
C GLN A 16 4.45 18.10 18.75
N SER A 17 4.17 19.32 18.32
CA SER A 17 4.76 20.56 18.87
C SER A 17 4.34 20.85 20.31
N GLY A 18 3.34 20.14 20.85
CA GLY A 18 2.69 20.43 22.13
C GLY A 18 1.52 21.43 22.02
N GLU A 19 1.33 22.09 20.88
CA GLU A 19 0.22 23.00 20.65
C GLU A 19 -1.13 22.28 20.73
N ILE A 20 -2.12 22.90 21.35
CA ILE A 20 -3.48 22.40 21.47
C ILE A 20 -4.39 23.12 20.47
N LYS A 21 -5.10 22.38 19.67
CA LYS A 21 -6.17 22.86 18.80
C LYS A 21 -7.53 22.38 19.34
N SER A 22 -8.33 23.30 19.83
CA SER A 22 -9.71 23.01 20.27
C SER A 22 -10.63 22.82 19.08
N ALA A 23 -11.57 21.87 19.17
CA ALA A 23 -12.54 21.60 18.14
C ALA A 23 -13.78 20.93 18.73
N ASP A 24 -14.96 21.25 18.20
CA ASP A 24 -16.24 20.62 18.59
C ASP A 24 -16.46 19.28 17.91
N LEU A 25 -15.81 19.05 16.77
CA LEU A 25 -15.81 17.82 15.97
C LEU A 25 -14.41 17.53 15.42
N ILE A 26 -13.99 16.29 15.55
CA ILE A 26 -12.70 15.83 15.02
C ILE A 26 -12.96 14.72 14.00
N VAL A 27 -12.46 14.90 12.77
CA VAL A 27 -12.51 13.92 11.69
C VAL A 27 -11.12 13.40 11.44
N PHE A 28 -10.94 12.08 11.50
CA PHE A 28 -9.68 11.42 11.19
C PHE A 28 -9.75 10.80 9.79
N ASP A 29 -8.88 11.25 8.91
CA ASP A 29 -8.57 10.61 7.63
C ASP A 29 -7.22 9.87 7.76
N ALA A 30 -7.16 8.95 8.68
CA ALA A 30 -5.98 8.15 8.99
C ALA A 30 -6.39 6.70 9.27
N ASP A 31 -5.42 5.79 9.32
CA ASP A 31 -5.61 4.38 9.62
C ASP A 31 -6.39 4.17 10.94
N PRO A 32 -7.65 3.67 10.90
CA PRO A 32 -8.49 3.59 12.08
C PRO A 32 -7.88 2.82 13.26
N PRO A 33 -7.26 1.64 13.09
CA PRO A 33 -6.59 0.97 14.20
C PRO A 33 -5.51 1.81 14.85
N LYS A 34 -4.76 2.58 14.05
CA LYS A 34 -3.71 3.47 14.55
C LYS A 34 -4.28 4.68 15.28
N VAL A 35 -5.36 5.27 14.77
CA VAL A 35 -6.09 6.34 15.45
C VAL A 35 -6.53 5.87 16.84
N TYR A 36 -7.20 4.72 16.91
CA TYR A 36 -7.65 4.18 18.20
C TYR A 36 -6.49 3.87 19.14
N ARG A 37 -5.42 3.23 18.64
CA ARG A 37 -4.31 2.80 19.49
C ARG A 37 -3.44 3.97 19.97
N ASP A 38 -3.11 4.88 19.05
CA ASP A 38 -2.04 5.86 19.26
C ASP A 38 -2.57 7.26 19.62
N LEU A 39 -3.82 7.59 19.25
CA LEU A 39 -4.36 8.94 19.46
C LEU A 39 -5.43 9.00 20.55
N ILE A 40 -6.23 7.94 20.73
CA ILE A 40 -7.31 7.92 21.73
C ILE A 40 -6.82 7.17 22.99
N PRO A 41 -6.75 7.83 24.17
CA PRO A 41 -6.34 7.17 25.39
C PRO A 41 -7.19 5.91 25.70
N ALA A 42 -6.55 4.84 26.16
CA ALA A 42 -7.19 3.54 26.40
C ALA A 42 -8.46 3.61 27.28
N LYS A 43 -8.46 4.50 28.28
CA LYS A 43 -9.61 4.73 29.20
C LYS A 43 -10.87 5.23 28.48
N HIS A 44 -10.75 5.82 27.28
CA HIS A 44 -11.86 6.34 26.48
C HIS A 44 -12.29 5.38 25.36
N ARG A 45 -11.60 4.23 25.19
CA ARG A 45 -11.85 3.22 24.17
C ARG A 45 -12.64 2.03 24.69
N SER A 46 -13.95 2.16 24.93
CA SER A 46 -14.77 1.08 25.48
C SER A 46 -14.89 -0.13 24.53
N LYS A 47 -15.04 0.11 23.23
CA LYS A 47 -15.26 -0.91 22.20
C LYS A 47 -13.96 -1.33 21.50
N TRP A 48 -13.06 -0.39 21.25
CA TRP A 48 -11.84 -0.58 20.45
C TRP A 48 -10.60 -0.73 21.35
N THR A 49 -10.65 -1.75 22.21
CA THR A 49 -9.53 -2.10 23.10
C THR A 49 -8.36 -2.66 22.30
N ASP A 50 -7.13 -2.60 22.84
CA ASP A 50 -5.92 -3.15 22.19
C ASP A 50 -6.08 -4.64 21.88
N LYS A 51 -6.73 -5.41 22.77
CA LYS A 51 -7.06 -6.82 22.55
C LYS A 51 -7.96 -7.03 21.33
N ARG A 52 -8.93 -6.14 21.12
CA ARG A 52 -9.82 -6.22 19.95
C ARG A 52 -9.10 -5.79 18.69
N LEU A 53 -8.33 -4.71 18.73
CA LEU A 53 -7.54 -4.24 17.61
C LEU A 53 -6.53 -5.30 17.13
N GLY A 54 -5.87 -6.00 18.06
CA GLY A 54 -4.93 -7.09 17.74
C GLY A 54 -5.58 -8.34 17.13
N ARG A 55 -6.92 -8.46 17.14
CA ARG A 55 -7.68 -9.56 16.52
C ARG A 55 -8.29 -9.22 15.18
N LEU A 56 -8.09 -8.00 14.70
CA LEU A 56 -8.59 -7.61 13.38
C LEU A 56 -7.84 -8.32 12.29
N SER A 57 -8.55 -8.61 11.20
CA SER A 57 -7.93 -9.07 9.96
C SER A 57 -7.50 -7.84 9.15
N PHE A 58 -6.22 -7.75 8.87
CA PHE A 58 -5.64 -6.66 8.09
C PHE A 58 -5.53 -7.04 6.62
N SER A 59 -5.59 -6.06 5.75
CA SER A 59 -5.40 -6.24 4.32
C SER A 59 -3.94 -6.58 3.99
N MET A 60 -3.68 -6.85 2.72
CA MET A 60 -2.33 -7.00 2.17
C MET A 60 -1.55 -5.70 2.23
N GLY A 61 -0.24 -5.80 2.16
CA GLY A 61 0.65 -4.71 1.79
C GLY A 61 0.77 -4.61 0.27
N LEU A 62 1.47 -3.58 -0.20
CA LEU A 62 1.83 -3.43 -1.62
C LEU A 62 3.33 -3.19 -1.77
N PHE A 63 3.88 -3.78 -2.82
CA PHE A 63 5.09 -3.31 -3.45
C PHE A 63 4.69 -2.43 -4.64
N VAL A 64 5.23 -1.22 -4.71
CA VAL A 64 4.95 -0.29 -5.80
C VAL A 64 6.28 0.10 -6.44
N TRP A 65 6.40 -0.11 -7.74
CA TRP A 65 7.58 0.30 -8.49
C TRP A 65 7.22 1.39 -9.50
N TYR A 66 7.80 2.57 -9.34
CA TYR A 66 7.72 3.70 -10.25
C TYR A 66 8.93 3.70 -11.15
N PHE A 67 8.71 3.86 -12.46
CA PHE A 67 9.81 3.93 -13.40
C PHE A 67 9.48 4.74 -14.65
N GLY A 68 10.53 5.27 -15.26
CA GLY A 68 10.46 5.99 -16.53
C GLY A 68 11.38 5.38 -17.54
N THR A 69 10.98 5.38 -18.81
CA THR A 69 11.71 4.82 -19.93
C THR A 69 12.07 5.87 -20.97
N SER A 70 13.16 5.65 -21.70
CA SER A 70 13.54 6.48 -22.86
C SER A 70 12.93 5.98 -24.18
N ARG A 71 12.06 4.99 -24.13
CA ARG A 71 11.33 4.43 -25.26
C ARG A 71 9.88 4.32 -24.91
N SER A 72 8.99 4.67 -25.84
CA SER A 72 7.55 4.50 -25.66
C SER A 72 7.10 3.07 -25.99
N TYR A 73 6.02 2.65 -25.33
CA TYR A 73 5.35 1.35 -25.51
C TYR A 73 3.88 1.55 -25.89
N PRO A 74 3.58 2.01 -27.12
CA PRO A 74 2.24 2.40 -27.53
C PRO A 74 1.20 1.27 -27.47
N GLY A 75 1.65 0.01 -27.47
CA GLY A 75 0.79 -1.16 -27.32
C GLY A 75 0.36 -1.47 -25.87
N VAL A 76 0.82 -0.67 -24.89
CA VAL A 76 0.43 -0.84 -23.47
C VAL A 76 -0.65 0.16 -23.13
N GLU A 77 -1.79 -0.34 -22.68
CA GLU A 77 -2.93 0.49 -22.27
C GLU A 77 -2.65 1.28 -20.98
N HIS A 78 -3.46 2.32 -20.72
CA HIS A 78 -3.37 3.13 -19.51
C HIS A 78 -3.41 2.27 -18.24
N HIS A 79 -4.28 1.27 -18.20
CA HIS A 79 -4.42 0.30 -17.12
C HIS A 79 -4.30 -1.11 -17.67
N THR A 80 -3.39 -1.91 -17.14
CA THR A 80 -3.19 -3.30 -17.54
C THR A 80 -3.05 -4.19 -16.31
N ILE A 81 -3.80 -5.28 -16.27
CA ILE A 81 -3.68 -6.29 -15.22
C ILE A 81 -3.00 -7.53 -15.81
N ILE A 82 -1.94 -7.97 -15.17
CA ILE A 82 -1.20 -9.18 -15.52
C ILE A 82 -1.48 -10.21 -14.44
N MET A 83 -2.28 -11.21 -14.76
CA MET A 83 -2.60 -12.28 -13.80
C MET A 83 -1.47 -13.30 -13.74
N GLY A 84 -1.00 -13.62 -12.54
CA GLY A 84 -0.14 -14.77 -12.29
C GLY A 84 -0.88 -16.09 -12.60
N LYS A 85 -0.13 -17.13 -12.86
CA LYS A 85 -0.69 -18.47 -13.20
C LYS A 85 -1.44 -19.10 -12.03
N ALA A 86 -1.00 -18.81 -10.80
CA ALA A 86 -1.52 -19.38 -9.56
C ALA A 86 -2.15 -18.31 -8.64
N PHE A 87 -3.02 -17.45 -9.18
CA PHE A 87 -3.61 -16.33 -8.43
C PHE A 87 -4.23 -16.73 -7.07
N LYS A 88 -4.93 -17.87 -7.00
CA LYS A 88 -5.51 -18.36 -5.74
C LYS A 88 -4.44 -18.73 -4.70
N GLU A 89 -3.31 -19.26 -5.14
CA GLU A 89 -2.18 -19.58 -4.24
C GLU A 89 -1.48 -18.29 -3.80
N LEU A 90 -1.33 -17.29 -4.67
CA LEU A 90 -0.85 -15.95 -4.30
C LEU A 90 -1.65 -15.36 -3.13
N LEU A 91 -2.99 -15.45 -3.16
CA LEU A 91 -3.82 -14.98 -2.05
C LEU A 91 -3.61 -15.79 -0.77
N LYS A 92 -3.40 -17.11 -0.87
CA LYS A 92 -3.06 -17.94 0.30
C LYS A 92 -1.68 -17.60 0.86
N ASP A 93 -0.71 -17.29 0.00
CA ASP A 93 0.63 -16.85 0.42
C ASP A 93 0.56 -15.51 1.16
N ILE A 94 -0.20 -14.54 0.64
CA ILE A 94 -0.34 -13.22 1.24
C ILE A 94 -1.07 -13.27 2.58
N TYR A 95 -2.25 -13.87 2.62
CA TYR A 95 -3.13 -13.79 3.80
C TYR A 95 -2.94 -14.93 4.80
N GLY A 96 -2.60 -16.13 4.32
CA GLY A 96 -2.48 -17.34 5.14
C GLY A 96 -1.06 -17.62 5.57
N ARG A 97 -0.19 -17.90 4.59
CA ARG A 97 1.20 -18.31 4.85
C ARG A 97 2.11 -17.16 5.23
N LYS A 98 1.74 -15.94 4.82
CA LYS A 98 2.52 -14.69 5.02
C LYS A 98 3.94 -14.79 4.44
N ILE A 99 4.04 -15.28 3.22
CA ILE A 99 5.29 -15.43 2.46
C ILE A 99 5.20 -14.69 1.13
N LEU A 100 6.36 -14.32 0.58
CA LEU A 100 6.45 -13.80 -0.78
C LEU A 100 6.27 -14.93 -1.78
N SER A 101 5.36 -14.72 -2.74
CA SER A 101 5.14 -15.65 -3.84
C SER A 101 6.12 -15.38 -4.97
N ASP A 102 6.50 -16.46 -5.68
CA ASP A 102 7.29 -16.36 -6.91
C ASP A 102 6.41 -16.10 -8.15
N ASP A 103 5.08 -16.24 -8.04
CA ASP A 103 4.12 -15.98 -9.11
C ASP A 103 3.26 -14.78 -8.76
N LEU A 104 3.68 -13.59 -9.20
CA LEU A 104 3.01 -12.32 -8.90
C LEU A 104 1.94 -12.00 -9.93
N SER A 105 0.81 -11.50 -9.43
CA SER A 105 -0.15 -10.73 -10.24
C SER A 105 0.17 -9.26 -10.12
N LEU A 106 0.15 -8.55 -11.25
CA LEU A 106 0.59 -7.16 -11.33
C LEU A 106 -0.52 -6.27 -11.87
N TYR A 107 -0.58 -5.06 -11.36
CA TYR A 107 -1.30 -3.96 -12.01
C TYR A 107 -0.27 -2.98 -12.54
N LEU A 108 -0.26 -2.78 -13.86
CA LEU A 108 0.60 -1.82 -14.55
C LEU A 108 -0.23 -0.60 -14.94
N HIS A 109 0.25 0.57 -14.58
CA HIS A 109 -0.33 1.86 -14.94
C HIS A 109 0.63 2.66 -15.80
N ARG A 110 0.15 3.13 -16.96
CA ARG A 110 0.88 3.98 -17.90
C ARG A 110 0.13 5.30 -18.08
N PRO A 111 0.33 6.30 -17.20
CA PRO A 111 -0.38 7.58 -17.29
C PRO A 111 -0.07 8.35 -18.59
N SER A 112 1.14 8.21 -19.14
CA SER A 112 1.54 8.79 -20.41
C SER A 112 0.72 8.32 -21.62
N ALA A 113 -0.04 7.22 -21.51
CA ALA A 113 -0.97 6.78 -22.55
C ALA A 113 -2.14 7.76 -22.76
N THR A 114 -2.57 8.44 -21.70
CA THR A 114 -3.68 9.41 -21.72
C THR A 114 -3.20 10.84 -21.68
N ASP A 115 -2.13 11.10 -20.91
CA ASP A 115 -1.52 12.42 -20.80
C ASP A 115 -0.03 12.34 -21.18
N PRO A 116 0.33 12.66 -22.42
CA PRO A 116 1.73 12.64 -22.87
C PRO A 116 2.66 13.59 -22.08
N SER A 117 2.15 14.57 -21.35
CA SER A 117 2.95 15.47 -20.51
C SER A 117 3.54 14.78 -19.29
N MET A 118 3.06 13.59 -18.93
CA MET A 118 3.53 12.78 -17.81
C MET A 118 4.87 12.07 -18.07
N ALA A 119 5.39 12.17 -19.31
CA ALA A 119 6.68 11.57 -19.68
C ALA A 119 7.47 12.53 -20.62
N PRO A 120 8.81 12.39 -20.70
CA PRO A 120 9.60 13.03 -21.74
C PRO A 120 9.16 12.61 -23.14
N LYS A 121 9.45 13.43 -24.15
CA LYS A 121 9.23 13.08 -25.56
C LYS A 121 9.91 11.72 -25.85
N ASP A 122 9.18 10.86 -26.55
CA ASP A 122 9.60 9.51 -26.95
C ASP A 122 9.78 8.49 -25.78
N GLY A 123 9.46 8.88 -24.54
CA GLY A 123 9.49 8.04 -23.35
C GLY A 123 8.11 7.71 -22.81
N ASP A 124 8.08 6.91 -21.76
CA ASP A 124 6.88 6.61 -20.99
C ASP A 124 7.13 6.67 -19.49
N ALA A 125 6.09 6.99 -18.74
CA ALA A 125 6.03 6.88 -17.30
C ALA A 125 5.13 5.70 -16.89
N PHE A 126 5.58 4.96 -15.89
CA PHE A 126 4.86 3.79 -15.38
C PHE A 126 4.89 3.74 -13.86
N TYR A 127 3.87 3.11 -13.29
CA TYR A 127 4.04 2.42 -12.02
C TYR A 127 3.38 1.04 -12.07
N VAL A 128 3.95 0.13 -11.27
CA VAL A 128 3.46 -1.23 -11.11
C VAL A 128 3.12 -1.47 -9.64
N LEU A 129 1.97 -2.08 -9.39
CA LEU A 129 1.58 -2.58 -8.09
C LEU A 129 1.67 -4.11 -8.07
N ALA A 130 2.32 -4.65 -7.06
CA ALA A 130 2.29 -6.08 -6.75
C ALA A 130 1.74 -6.26 -5.33
N PRO A 131 0.64 -7.01 -5.14
CA PRO A 131 0.17 -7.35 -3.81
C PRO A 131 1.16 -8.28 -3.12
N VAL A 132 1.50 -7.94 -1.88
CA VAL A 132 2.46 -8.67 -1.05
C VAL A 132 1.92 -8.82 0.38
N PRO A 133 2.46 -9.70 1.22
CA PRO A 133 2.12 -9.73 2.63
C PRO A 133 2.37 -8.38 3.30
N ASN A 134 1.56 -8.05 4.30
CA ASN A 134 1.82 -6.90 5.16
C ASN A 134 2.94 -7.21 6.18
N LYS A 135 3.33 -6.23 7.00
CA LYS A 135 4.42 -6.36 7.99
C LYS A 135 4.17 -7.35 9.15
N LEU A 136 3.00 -7.98 9.22
CA LEU A 136 2.78 -9.15 10.08
C LEU A 136 3.51 -10.40 9.57
N ALA A 137 3.99 -10.37 8.33
CA ALA A 137 4.94 -11.34 7.80
C ALA A 137 6.36 -10.93 8.22
N ASN A 138 7.16 -11.92 8.64
CA ASN A 138 8.56 -11.67 9.00
C ASN A 138 9.44 -11.65 7.74
N ILE A 139 9.36 -10.56 6.97
CA ILE A 139 10.08 -10.34 5.71
C ILE A 139 11.02 -9.15 5.89
N ASP A 140 12.29 -9.30 5.54
CA ASP A 140 13.23 -8.19 5.41
C ASP A 140 12.94 -7.45 4.08
N TRP A 141 12.22 -6.33 4.18
CA TRP A 141 11.81 -5.56 3.02
C TRP A 141 12.95 -4.82 2.32
N ARG A 142 14.10 -4.63 2.97
CA ARG A 142 15.27 -4.02 2.35
C ARG A 142 15.88 -4.95 1.32
N GLU A 143 15.99 -6.23 1.66
CA GLU A 143 16.47 -7.27 0.74
C GLU A 143 15.37 -7.68 -0.27
N ALA A 144 14.16 -7.91 0.22
CA ALA A 144 13.03 -8.36 -0.59
C ALA A 144 12.62 -7.34 -1.67
N GLY A 145 12.72 -6.04 -1.40
CA GLY A 145 12.32 -4.98 -2.33
C GLY A 145 13.03 -5.07 -3.67
N GLU A 146 14.35 -5.18 -3.67
CA GLU A 146 15.13 -5.30 -4.92
C GLU A 146 14.90 -6.63 -5.63
N ARG A 147 14.74 -7.73 -4.89
CA ARG A 147 14.39 -9.02 -5.46
C ARG A 147 13.04 -8.97 -6.19
N ILE A 148 12.01 -8.37 -5.58
CA ILE A 148 10.69 -8.20 -6.20
C ILE A 148 10.80 -7.29 -7.42
N ARG A 149 11.56 -6.18 -7.34
CA ARG A 149 11.77 -5.29 -8.48
C ARG A 149 12.33 -6.03 -9.69
N MET A 150 13.37 -6.85 -9.48
CA MET A 150 13.97 -7.65 -10.57
C MET A 150 13.00 -8.70 -11.12
N GLN A 151 12.23 -9.34 -10.26
CA GLN A 151 11.21 -10.32 -10.65
C GLN A 151 10.12 -9.65 -11.51
N VAL A 152 9.60 -8.50 -11.07
CA VAL A 152 8.60 -7.71 -11.80
C VAL A 152 9.17 -7.22 -13.13
N GLN A 153 10.40 -6.69 -13.16
CA GLN A 153 11.05 -6.28 -14.40
C GLN A 153 11.14 -7.45 -15.39
N THR A 154 11.61 -8.60 -14.94
CA THR A 154 11.73 -9.80 -15.77
C THR A 154 10.39 -10.25 -16.34
N GLN A 155 9.32 -10.17 -15.56
CA GLN A 155 7.97 -10.51 -15.99
C GLN A 155 7.46 -9.53 -17.05
N LEU A 156 7.66 -8.22 -16.84
CA LEU A 156 7.27 -7.17 -17.78
C LEU A 156 8.05 -7.26 -19.11
N GLU A 157 9.35 -7.53 -19.06
CA GLU A 157 10.19 -7.71 -20.26
C GLU A 157 9.73 -8.88 -21.13
N LYS A 158 9.32 -9.98 -20.51
CA LYS A 158 8.82 -11.16 -21.21
C LYS A 158 7.42 -10.99 -21.80
N THR A 159 6.66 -9.98 -21.37
CA THR A 159 5.24 -9.82 -21.72
C THR A 159 4.95 -8.53 -22.47
N LEU A 160 5.02 -7.39 -21.78
CA LEU A 160 4.50 -6.11 -22.26
C LEU A 160 5.58 -5.09 -22.63
N LEU A 161 6.74 -5.16 -21.98
CA LEU A 161 7.80 -4.15 -22.07
C LEU A 161 9.14 -4.78 -22.53
N PRO A 162 9.23 -5.36 -23.73
CA PRO A 162 10.44 -6.01 -24.19
C PRO A 162 11.63 -5.01 -24.20
N GLY A 163 12.78 -5.42 -23.61
CA GLY A 163 14.00 -4.62 -23.47
C GLY A 163 13.83 -3.43 -22.51
N LEU A 164 13.01 -3.57 -21.48
CA LEU A 164 12.81 -2.54 -20.44
C LEU A 164 14.13 -2.16 -19.77
N GLY A 165 15.01 -3.12 -19.46
CA GLY A 165 16.29 -2.86 -18.82
C GLY A 165 17.18 -1.90 -19.59
N ASP A 166 17.18 -1.99 -20.93
CA ASP A 166 18.03 -1.15 -21.80
C ASP A 166 17.54 0.30 -21.86
N CYS A 167 16.26 0.55 -21.64
CA CYS A 167 15.64 1.87 -21.76
C CYS A 167 15.20 2.49 -20.42
N LEU A 168 15.43 1.81 -19.32
CA LEU A 168 15.10 2.29 -17.98
C LEU A 168 15.96 3.53 -17.63
N LYS A 169 15.33 4.65 -17.26
CA LYS A 169 16.00 5.91 -16.92
C LYS A 169 15.85 6.31 -15.47
N VAL A 170 14.68 6.07 -14.92
CA VAL A 170 14.34 6.39 -13.52
C VAL A 170 13.71 5.16 -12.91
N SER A 171 14.09 4.83 -11.69
CA SER A 171 13.59 3.67 -10.96
C SER A 171 13.52 3.98 -9.47
N HIS A 172 12.35 3.83 -8.90
CA HIS A 172 12.12 3.97 -7.47
C HIS A 172 11.02 3.02 -7.03
N PHE A 173 11.20 2.30 -5.93
CA PHE A 173 10.14 1.45 -5.40
C PHE A 173 9.82 1.78 -3.95
N VAL A 174 8.61 1.40 -3.55
CA VAL A 174 8.04 1.57 -2.22
C VAL A 174 7.60 0.20 -1.72
N THR A 175 7.99 -0.14 -0.50
CA THR A 175 7.70 -1.41 0.17
C THR A 175 6.73 -1.20 1.34
N PRO A 176 6.22 -2.26 1.99
CA PRO A 176 5.47 -2.12 3.25
C PRO A 176 6.22 -1.38 4.36
N ASP A 177 7.56 -1.43 4.42
CA ASP A 177 8.35 -0.61 5.35
C ASP A 177 8.21 0.89 5.08
N ASP A 178 8.22 1.27 3.80
CA ASP A 178 8.01 2.67 3.41
C ASP A 178 6.58 3.13 3.70
N PHE A 179 5.57 2.29 3.46
CA PHE A 179 4.18 2.61 3.79
C PHE A 179 4.01 2.87 5.29
N GLU A 180 4.62 2.07 6.15
CA GLU A 180 4.60 2.34 7.58
C GLU A 180 5.43 3.57 7.94
N GLY A 181 6.66 3.66 7.47
CA GLY A 181 7.60 4.70 7.87
C GLY A 181 7.29 6.10 7.32
N LYS A 182 6.87 6.19 6.04
CA LYS A 182 6.61 7.45 5.35
C LYS A 182 5.15 7.90 5.41
N PHE A 183 4.22 6.94 5.31
CA PHE A 183 2.77 7.24 5.27
C PHE A 183 2.06 6.92 6.59
N ASN A 184 2.80 6.45 7.59
CA ASN A 184 2.30 6.22 8.94
C ASN A 184 1.13 5.21 8.98
N THR A 185 1.09 4.24 8.05
CA THR A 185 0.09 3.17 8.06
C THR A 185 0.45 2.07 9.06
N LEU A 186 -0.53 1.39 9.62
CA LEU A 186 -0.29 0.26 10.51
C LEU A 186 0.14 -0.97 9.69
N TRP A 187 1.23 -1.61 10.05
CA TRP A 187 1.75 -2.83 9.40
C TRP A 187 2.05 -2.69 7.91
N GLY A 188 2.31 -1.48 7.43
CA GLY A 188 2.60 -1.24 6.01
C GLY A 188 1.43 -1.50 5.09
N LEU A 189 0.20 -1.29 5.56
CA LEU A 189 -1.03 -1.41 4.78
C LEU A 189 -1.12 -0.29 3.75
N SER A 190 -1.75 -0.56 2.62
CA SER A 190 -1.71 0.36 1.49
C SER A 190 -3.07 0.94 1.08
N LEU A 191 -4.09 0.13 0.86
CA LEU A 191 -5.36 0.57 0.29
C LEU A 191 -6.52 0.45 1.26
N ILE A 192 -6.77 -0.77 1.77
CA ILE A 192 -7.81 -1.07 2.75
C ILE A 192 -7.11 -1.52 4.02
N HIS A 193 -7.29 -0.79 5.10
CA HIS A 193 -6.52 -1.00 6.32
C HIS A 193 -7.01 -2.18 7.15
N ILE A 194 -8.32 -2.43 7.15
CA ILE A 194 -8.93 -3.58 7.81
C ILE A 194 -9.96 -4.23 6.89
N SER A 195 -10.02 -5.56 6.93
CA SER A 195 -11.11 -6.27 6.26
C SER A 195 -12.39 -6.07 7.05
N GLU A 196 -13.41 -5.49 6.44
CA GLU A 196 -14.70 -5.34 7.08
C GLU A 196 -15.34 -6.70 7.37
N PRO A 197 -15.83 -6.93 8.60
CA PRO A 197 -16.55 -8.16 8.93
C PRO A 197 -17.97 -8.18 8.34
N THR A 198 -18.47 -7.07 7.87
CA THR A 198 -19.78 -6.97 7.24
C THR A 198 -19.68 -7.34 5.77
N ARG A 199 -19.81 -8.63 5.48
CA ARG A 199 -20.29 -9.01 4.15
C ARG A 199 -21.71 -8.49 3.99
N PRO A 200 -22.07 -7.87 2.85
CA PRO A 200 -23.48 -7.77 2.49
C PRO A 200 -23.99 -9.20 2.48
N SER A 201 -24.88 -9.52 3.39
CA SER A 201 -25.43 -10.88 3.51
C SER A 201 -26.46 -11.19 2.43
N GLN A 202 -26.58 -10.32 1.41
CA GLN A 202 -27.50 -10.53 0.29
C GLN A 202 -27.04 -9.73 -0.95
N ILE A 203 -26.55 -10.41 -1.90
CA ILE A 203 -26.93 -10.28 -3.30
C ILE A 203 -27.18 -11.68 -3.82
#